data_4492e639bc8c4ed596dbb4f129ed3cb4
#
_entry.id   4492e639bc8c4ed596dbb4f129ed3cb4
#
_cell.length_a   1.000
_cell.length_b   1.000
_cell.length_c   1.000
_cell.angle_alpha   90.00
_cell.angle_beta   90.00
_cell.angle_gamma   90.00
#
_symmetry.space_group_name_H-M   'P 1'
#
loop_
_entity.id
_entity.type
_entity.pdbx_description
1 polymer ?
#
loop_
_entity_poly.entity_id
_entity_poly.type
_entity_poly.pdbx_seq_one_letter_code
_entity_poly.pdbx_strand_id
1 'polypeptide(L)'
;ISDTGAARALTPTFSTLPELILPVYSSRQCFNHCAFCTIPGATGGCYRKMPISRVFEIMCRLNEKYGTRVFSFVDETFEGKRMEQLADEINASGKTFFWHGETRFSPTLSTDVFNKIYQSGCRQIQFGLESYNQRVLDLMKKNTRVDWIDRNIHDCLNAGIPVHLFFMIGFPTETKEEALNTLAYTENVLNYSK
;
A
#
# COMPACT_ATOMS: atom_id res chain seq x y z
N ILE A 1 18.30 -29.70 18.82
CA ILE A 1 18.05 -28.34 19.28
C ILE A 1 19.23 -27.53 18.80
N SER A 2 19.16 -26.93 17.63
CA SER A 2 20.12 -25.95 17.12
C SER A 2 19.36 -24.69 16.82
N ASP A 3 19.49 -23.75 17.75
CA ASP A 3 19.03 -22.37 17.64
C ASP A 3 19.91 -21.66 16.60
N THR A 4 19.46 -21.59 15.38
CA THR A 4 20.02 -20.70 14.37
C THR A 4 19.20 -19.42 14.37
N GLY A 5 19.38 -18.64 15.44
CA GLY A 5 18.97 -17.25 15.50
C GLY A 5 19.75 -16.42 14.50
N ALA A 6 19.48 -16.57 13.21
CA ALA A 6 19.88 -15.58 12.22
C ALA A 6 19.13 -14.30 12.59
N ALA A 7 19.84 -13.35 13.19
CA ALA A 7 19.35 -12.00 13.38
C ALA A 7 18.83 -11.52 12.02
N ARG A 8 17.51 -11.44 11.89
CA ARG A 8 16.84 -10.88 10.72
C ARG A 8 17.38 -9.45 10.62
N ALA A 9 18.31 -9.21 9.69
CA ALA A 9 18.84 -7.87 9.48
C ALA A 9 17.63 -6.97 9.31
N LEU A 10 17.48 -5.97 10.19
CA LEU A 10 16.39 -5.02 10.13
C LEU A 10 16.41 -4.42 8.74
N THR A 11 15.52 -4.87 7.89
CA THR A 11 15.33 -4.27 6.58
C THR A 11 14.98 -2.81 6.82
N PRO A 12 15.71 -1.83 6.26
CA PRO A 12 15.41 -0.43 6.50
C PRO A 12 13.95 -0.18 6.19
N THR A 13 13.17 0.28 7.17
CA THR A 13 11.82 0.76 6.92
C THR A 13 11.93 2.04 6.10
N PHE A 14 10.91 2.36 5.32
CA PHE A 14 10.92 3.55 4.47
C PHE A 14 11.30 4.84 5.26
N SER A 15 10.86 4.95 6.51
CA SER A 15 11.13 6.08 7.41
C SER A 15 12.57 6.17 7.92
N THR A 16 13.38 5.12 7.78
CA THR A 16 14.79 5.08 8.24
C THR A 16 15.80 5.31 7.12
N LEU A 17 15.34 5.54 5.90
CA LEU A 17 16.23 5.84 4.77
C LEU A 17 16.75 7.29 4.91
N PRO A 18 18.08 7.50 4.91
CA PRO A 18 18.69 8.83 5.09
C PRO A 18 18.65 9.69 3.83
N GLU A 19 18.02 9.22 2.75
CA GLU A 19 18.00 9.87 1.43
C GLU A 19 16.83 10.84 1.29
N LEU A 20 16.97 11.81 0.39
CA LEU A 20 15.88 12.69 -0.02
C LEU A 20 14.73 11.86 -0.62
N ILE A 21 13.53 11.99 -0.07
CA ILE A 21 12.33 11.32 -0.55
C ILE A 21 11.63 12.23 -1.56
N LEU A 22 11.42 11.76 -2.79
CA LEU A 22 10.71 12.53 -3.81
C LEU A 22 9.30 11.98 -4.06
N PRO A 23 8.28 12.87 -4.06
CA PRO A 23 6.92 12.48 -4.39
C PRO A 23 6.77 12.23 -5.89
N VAL A 24 6.05 11.15 -6.24
CA VAL A 24 5.71 10.79 -7.62
C VAL A 24 4.22 10.45 -7.70
N TYR A 25 3.57 10.88 -8.77
CA TYR A 25 2.22 10.43 -9.11
C TYR A 25 2.28 9.42 -10.25
N SER A 26 1.58 8.30 -10.10
CA SER A 26 1.30 7.37 -11.20
C SER A 26 -0.09 7.60 -11.80
N SER A 27 -0.99 8.13 -10.98
CA SER A 27 -2.36 8.47 -11.35
C SER A 27 -2.85 9.68 -10.57
N ARG A 28 -3.98 10.20 -10.96
CA ARG A 28 -4.72 11.22 -10.23
C ARG A 28 -6.14 10.79 -10.05
N GLN A 29 -6.67 11.03 -8.87
CA GLN A 29 -7.96 10.59 -8.38
C GLN A 29 -8.04 9.09 -8.05
N CYS A 30 -9.15 8.73 -7.41
CA CYS A 30 -9.52 7.35 -7.12
C CYS A 30 -10.71 6.94 -7.99
N PHE A 31 -10.71 5.73 -8.48
CA PHE A 31 -11.81 5.16 -9.25
C PHE A 31 -13.00 4.71 -8.38
N ASN A 32 -12.87 4.81 -7.05
CA ASN A 32 -13.92 4.47 -6.10
C ASN A 32 -14.68 5.70 -5.60
N HIS A 33 -15.90 5.48 -5.08
CA HIS A 33 -16.80 6.49 -4.57
C HIS A 33 -17.23 6.13 -3.14
N CYS A 34 -16.24 5.99 -2.23
CA CYS A 34 -16.52 5.71 -0.82
C CYS A 34 -17.35 6.84 -0.22
N ALA A 35 -18.36 6.49 0.60
CA ALA A 35 -19.35 7.44 1.11
C ALA A 35 -18.77 8.55 2.01
N PHE A 36 -17.60 8.35 2.58
CA PHE A 36 -16.89 9.32 3.43
C PHE A 36 -15.86 10.17 2.67
N CYS A 37 -15.50 9.78 1.44
CA CYS A 37 -14.35 10.35 0.74
C CYS A 37 -14.77 11.56 -0.10
N THR A 38 -14.05 12.66 0.06
CA THR A 38 -14.29 13.91 -0.69
C THR A 38 -13.58 13.96 -2.04
N ILE A 39 -12.59 13.10 -2.27
CA ILE A 39 -11.75 13.11 -3.47
C ILE A 39 -12.57 13.09 -4.78
N PRO A 40 -13.55 12.19 -4.98
CA PRO A 40 -14.32 12.16 -6.23
C PRO A 40 -15.08 13.46 -6.51
N GLY A 41 -15.60 14.11 -5.45
CA GLY A 41 -16.32 15.39 -5.56
C GLY A 41 -15.40 16.59 -5.77
N ALA A 42 -14.25 16.62 -5.09
CA ALA A 42 -13.33 17.76 -5.10
C ALA A 42 -12.56 17.93 -6.41
N THR A 43 -12.42 16.85 -7.19
CA THR A 43 -11.48 16.79 -8.32
C THR A 43 -12.15 16.56 -9.68
N GLY A 44 -13.48 16.61 -9.77
CA GLY A 44 -14.25 16.52 -11.01
C GLY A 44 -14.43 15.08 -11.56
N GLY A 45 -14.17 14.05 -10.75
CA GLY A 45 -14.64 12.67 -10.97
C GLY A 45 -13.95 11.85 -12.06
N CYS A 46 -12.82 12.25 -12.61
CA CYS A 46 -12.17 11.52 -13.70
C CYS A 46 -10.83 10.90 -13.28
N TYR A 47 -10.81 9.58 -13.05
CA TYR A 47 -9.57 8.85 -12.77
C TYR A 47 -8.66 8.81 -13.99
N ARG A 48 -7.46 9.38 -13.87
CA ARG A 48 -6.48 9.52 -14.95
C ARG A 48 -5.19 8.79 -14.59
N LYS A 49 -4.72 7.93 -15.49
CA LYS A 49 -3.52 7.11 -15.31
C LYS A 49 -2.41 7.60 -16.24
N MET A 50 -1.20 7.67 -15.71
CA MET A 50 0.01 7.81 -16.52
C MET A 50 0.47 6.41 -16.97
N PRO A 51 0.97 6.20 -18.19
CA PRO A 51 1.62 4.95 -18.57
C PRO A 51 2.73 4.58 -17.58
N ILE A 52 2.86 3.33 -17.17
CA ILE A 52 3.85 2.92 -16.16
C ILE A 52 5.28 3.13 -16.66
N SER A 53 5.56 2.89 -17.93
CA SER A 53 6.86 3.23 -18.55
C SER A 53 7.23 4.71 -18.36
N ARG A 54 6.25 5.61 -18.44
CA ARG A 54 6.48 7.03 -18.19
C ARG A 54 6.73 7.34 -16.72
N VAL A 55 6.04 6.65 -15.81
CA VAL A 55 6.31 6.75 -14.36
C VAL A 55 7.74 6.32 -14.06
N PHE A 56 8.17 5.18 -14.60
CA PHE A 56 9.53 4.69 -14.45
C PHE A 56 10.57 5.67 -15.04
N GLU A 57 10.33 6.23 -16.23
CA GLU A 57 11.18 7.26 -16.83
C GLU A 57 11.34 8.49 -15.92
N ILE A 58 10.24 8.94 -15.29
CA ILE A 58 10.27 10.06 -14.33
C ILE A 58 11.15 9.70 -13.13
N MET A 59 11.02 8.51 -12.56
CA MET A 59 11.87 8.05 -11.46
C MET A 59 13.35 8.06 -11.85
N CYS A 60 13.68 7.57 -13.05
CA CYS A 60 15.04 7.60 -13.56
C CYS A 60 15.60 9.02 -13.68
N ARG A 61 14.83 9.95 -14.27
CA ARG A 61 15.22 11.36 -14.39
C ARG A 61 15.40 12.05 -13.05
N LEU A 62 14.53 11.76 -12.09
CA LEU A 62 14.63 12.29 -10.73
C LEU A 62 15.88 11.75 -10.03
N ASN A 63 16.18 10.47 -10.19
CA ASN A 63 17.41 9.86 -9.68
C ASN A 63 18.66 10.52 -10.29
N GLU A 64 18.70 10.71 -11.61
CA GLU A 64 19.81 11.37 -12.30
C GLU A 64 19.99 12.82 -11.84
N LYS A 65 18.89 13.56 -11.64
CA LYS A 65 18.93 14.98 -11.29
C LYS A 65 19.25 15.23 -9.82
N TYR A 66 18.74 14.42 -8.91
CA TYR A 66 18.80 14.66 -7.46
C TYR A 66 19.64 13.64 -6.69
N GLY A 67 20.12 12.60 -7.35
CA GLY A 67 20.92 11.53 -6.72
C GLY A 67 20.11 10.61 -5.77
N THR A 68 18.80 10.83 -5.61
CA THR A 68 17.99 9.99 -4.73
C THR A 68 17.45 8.75 -5.42
N ARG A 69 17.28 7.69 -4.63
CA ARG A 69 16.66 6.44 -5.06
C ARG A 69 15.33 6.19 -4.34
N VAL A 70 14.86 7.13 -3.52
CA VAL A 70 13.71 6.96 -2.63
C VAL A 70 12.52 7.76 -3.14
N PHE A 71 11.39 7.07 -3.37
CA PHE A 71 10.19 7.65 -3.96
C PHE A 71 8.95 7.36 -3.11
N SER A 72 8.12 8.39 -2.94
CA SER A 72 6.81 8.32 -2.30
C SER A 72 5.74 8.43 -3.38
N PHE A 73 4.98 7.36 -3.63
CA PHE A 73 3.80 7.45 -4.48
C PHE A 73 2.67 8.11 -3.68
N VAL A 74 2.26 9.29 -4.15
CA VAL A 74 1.24 10.13 -3.51
C VAL A 74 -0.09 10.07 -4.27
N ASP A 75 -0.35 8.95 -4.92
CA ASP A 75 -1.62 8.63 -5.54
C ASP A 75 -2.69 8.45 -4.45
N GLU A 76 -3.90 8.91 -4.67
CA GLU A 76 -5.06 8.62 -3.81
C GLU A 76 -5.40 7.12 -3.73
N THR A 77 -4.92 6.36 -4.69
CA THR A 77 -4.83 4.89 -4.67
C THR A 77 -3.92 4.42 -5.81
N PHE A 78 -2.87 3.71 -5.49
CA PHE A 78 -2.02 3.07 -6.48
C PHE A 78 -2.56 1.66 -6.73
N GLU A 79 -3.24 1.46 -7.85
CA GLU A 79 -3.89 0.19 -8.21
C GLU A 79 -2.89 -0.96 -8.21
N GLY A 80 -3.19 -2.09 -7.55
CA GLY A 80 -2.27 -3.23 -7.38
C GLY A 80 -1.67 -3.76 -8.69
N LYS A 81 -2.46 -3.87 -9.77
CA LYS A 81 -1.96 -4.25 -11.10
C LYS A 81 -0.91 -3.27 -11.64
N ARG A 82 -1.05 -1.99 -11.32
CA ARG A 82 -0.08 -0.97 -11.75
C ARG A 82 1.18 -0.99 -10.90
N MET A 83 1.05 -1.33 -9.60
CA MET A 83 2.21 -1.58 -8.74
C MET A 83 3.02 -2.77 -9.26
N GLU A 84 2.35 -3.84 -9.68
CA GLU A 84 2.98 -5.00 -10.31
C GLU A 84 3.72 -4.62 -11.60
N GLN A 85 3.07 -3.87 -12.50
CA GLN A 85 3.69 -3.38 -13.73
C GLN A 85 4.93 -2.52 -13.47
N LEU A 86 4.87 -1.63 -12.46
CA LEU A 86 6.02 -0.82 -12.06
C LEU A 86 7.16 -1.71 -11.52
N ALA A 87 6.80 -2.71 -10.72
CA ALA A 87 7.77 -3.67 -10.19
C ALA A 87 8.48 -4.43 -11.33
N ASP A 88 7.74 -4.86 -12.35
CA ASP A 88 8.31 -5.52 -13.52
C ASP A 88 9.31 -4.61 -14.27
N GLU A 89 8.98 -3.31 -14.49
CA GLU A 89 9.88 -2.32 -15.12
C GLU A 89 11.16 -2.11 -14.29
N ILE A 90 11.03 -1.92 -12.97
CA ILE A 90 12.17 -1.70 -12.08
C ILE A 90 13.07 -2.95 -12.08
N ASN A 91 12.48 -4.14 -11.86
CA ASN A 91 13.24 -5.39 -11.79
C ASN A 91 13.98 -5.70 -13.11
N ALA A 92 13.35 -5.45 -14.26
CA ALA A 92 13.97 -5.63 -15.57
C ALA A 92 15.11 -4.63 -15.84
N SER A 93 15.08 -3.44 -15.25
CA SER A 93 16.07 -2.39 -15.49
C SER A 93 17.41 -2.60 -14.77
N GLY A 94 17.44 -3.45 -13.74
CA GLY A 94 18.58 -3.61 -12.84
C GLY A 94 18.86 -2.40 -11.93
N LYS A 95 18.00 -1.37 -11.94
CA LYS A 95 18.12 -0.20 -11.04
C LYS A 95 17.63 -0.56 -9.64
N THR A 96 18.27 0.02 -8.64
CA THR A 96 17.87 -0.11 -7.25
C THR A 96 17.13 1.15 -6.83
N PHE A 97 15.82 1.02 -6.64
CA PHE A 97 14.96 2.05 -6.08
C PHE A 97 14.34 1.58 -4.78
N PHE A 98 13.91 2.52 -3.95
CA PHE A 98 13.09 2.27 -2.77
C PHE A 98 11.81 3.11 -2.89
N TRP A 99 10.68 2.51 -2.59
CA TRP A 99 9.42 3.20 -2.75
C TRP A 99 8.34 2.69 -1.80
N HIS A 100 7.34 3.51 -1.60
CA HIS A 100 6.09 3.14 -0.93
C HIS A 100 4.89 3.74 -1.68
N GLY A 101 3.71 3.22 -1.40
CA GLY A 101 2.47 3.75 -1.95
C GLY A 101 1.26 3.33 -1.14
N GLU A 102 0.15 4.00 -1.39
CA GLU A 102 -1.15 3.70 -0.82
C GLU A 102 -1.99 2.90 -1.80
N THR A 103 -2.61 1.82 -1.33
CA THR A 103 -3.48 0.99 -2.15
C THR A 103 -4.70 0.48 -1.36
N ARG A 104 -5.57 -0.20 -2.06
CA ARG A 104 -6.76 -0.84 -1.52
C ARG A 104 -6.57 -2.34 -1.46
N PHE A 105 -7.26 -2.98 -0.53
CA PHE A 105 -7.37 -4.44 -0.55
C PHE A 105 -8.06 -4.92 -1.83
N SER A 106 -7.51 -5.94 -2.46
CA SER A 106 -7.95 -6.42 -3.77
C SER A 106 -7.74 -7.92 -3.91
N PRO A 107 -8.63 -8.64 -4.61
CA PRO A 107 -8.42 -10.06 -4.90
C PRO A 107 -7.24 -10.29 -5.85
N THR A 108 -6.75 -9.27 -6.54
CA THR A 108 -5.63 -9.36 -7.50
C THR A 108 -4.25 -9.23 -6.84
N LEU A 109 -4.19 -8.79 -5.58
CA LEU A 109 -2.97 -8.77 -4.81
C LEU A 109 -2.72 -10.17 -4.25
N SER A 110 -1.75 -10.88 -4.81
CA SER A 110 -1.35 -12.23 -4.43
C SER A 110 0.06 -12.24 -3.85
N THR A 111 0.45 -13.36 -3.26
CA THR A 111 1.81 -13.60 -2.76
C THR A 111 2.87 -13.31 -3.84
N ASP A 112 2.65 -13.76 -5.08
CA ASP A 112 3.59 -13.53 -6.18
C ASP A 112 3.71 -12.05 -6.52
N VAL A 113 2.59 -11.32 -6.51
CA VAL A 113 2.59 -9.86 -6.74
C VAL A 113 3.37 -9.15 -5.64
N PHE A 114 3.15 -9.49 -4.36
CA PHE A 114 3.90 -8.88 -3.26
C PHE A 114 5.40 -9.22 -3.31
N ASN A 115 5.77 -10.41 -3.69
CA ASN A 115 7.17 -10.80 -3.87
C ASN A 115 7.85 -9.94 -4.96
N LYS A 116 7.20 -9.75 -6.12
CA LYS A 116 7.70 -8.86 -7.19
C LYS A 116 7.83 -7.42 -6.71
N ILE A 117 6.82 -6.90 -6.01
CA ILE A 117 6.80 -5.55 -5.46
C ILE A 117 7.95 -5.37 -4.45
N TYR A 118 8.19 -6.34 -3.58
CA TYR A 118 9.32 -6.32 -2.65
C TYR A 118 10.66 -6.30 -3.37
N GLN A 119 10.85 -7.16 -4.37
CA GLN A 119 12.08 -7.23 -5.17
C GLN A 119 12.38 -5.92 -5.89
N SER A 120 11.34 -5.20 -6.34
CA SER A 120 11.48 -3.88 -6.96
C SER A 120 11.82 -2.75 -5.98
N GLY A 121 11.94 -3.06 -4.68
CA GLY A 121 12.32 -2.12 -3.64
C GLY A 121 11.17 -1.44 -2.92
N CYS A 122 9.95 -1.96 -3.00
CA CYS A 122 8.89 -1.51 -2.11
C CYS A 122 9.25 -1.83 -0.66
N ARG A 123 9.12 -0.83 0.22
CA ARG A 123 9.50 -0.95 1.64
C ARG A 123 8.36 -0.62 2.60
N GLN A 124 7.22 -0.24 2.08
CA GLN A 124 5.99 -0.05 2.85
C GLN A 124 4.79 0.01 1.91
N ILE A 125 3.68 -0.58 2.33
CA ILE A 125 2.38 -0.37 1.69
C ILE A 125 1.40 0.16 2.73
N GLN A 126 0.68 1.21 2.34
CA GLN A 126 -0.39 1.79 3.14
C GLN A 126 -1.73 1.29 2.61
N PHE A 127 -2.54 0.71 3.50
CA PHE A 127 -3.87 0.21 3.15
C PHE A 127 -4.96 0.99 3.88
N GLY A 128 -5.96 1.39 3.11
CA GLY A 128 -7.21 1.88 3.69
C GLY A 128 -8.04 0.70 4.22
N LEU A 129 -7.88 0.33 5.49
CA LEU A 129 -8.71 -0.67 6.18
C LEU A 129 -10.11 -0.15 6.43
N GLU A 130 -10.21 1.04 6.96
CA GLU A 130 -11.38 1.78 7.42
C GLU A 130 -12.15 1.07 8.55
N SER A 131 -12.57 -0.18 8.34
CA SER A 131 -13.22 -1.05 9.34
C SER A 131 -12.90 -2.51 9.04
N TYR A 132 -12.89 -3.34 10.08
CA TYR A 132 -12.80 -4.81 9.95
C TYR A 132 -14.18 -5.48 10.09
N ASN A 133 -15.24 -4.80 9.63
CA ASN A 133 -16.60 -5.31 9.64
C ASN A 133 -17.25 -5.15 8.27
N GLN A 134 -17.69 -6.25 7.65
CA GLN A 134 -18.24 -6.22 6.30
C GLN A 134 -19.43 -5.27 6.18
N ARG A 135 -20.34 -5.28 7.16
CA ARG A 135 -21.51 -4.38 7.18
C ARG A 135 -21.10 -2.90 7.12
N VAL A 136 -20.08 -2.52 7.88
CA VAL A 136 -19.58 -1.12 7.91
C VAL A 136 -18.89 -0.78 6.58
N LEU A 137 -18.06 -1.68 6.05
CA LEU A 137 -17.41 -1.52 4.74
C LEU A 137 -18.44 -1.35 3.60
N ASP A 138 -19.55 -2.08 3.67
CA ASP A 138 -20.63 -1.99 2.67
C ASP A 138 -21.36 -0.63 2.78
N LEU A 139 -21.66 -0.15 3.99
CA LEU A 139 -22.20 1.18 4.23
C LEU A 139 -21.27 2.30 3.74
N MET A 140 -19.96 2.12 3.94
CA MET A 140 -18.93 3.02 3.44
C MET A 140 -18.79 2.97 1.91
N LYS A 141 -19.43 2.02 1.22
CA LYS A 141 -19.24 1.74 -0.21
C LYS A 141 -17.76 1.54 -0.55
N LYS A 142 -17.03 0.91 0.38
CA LYS A 142 -15.57 0.70 0.24
C LYS A 142 -15.25 -0.31 -0.85
N ASN A 143 -16.19 -1.19 -1.24
CA ASN A 143 -15.99 -2.28 -2.20
C ASN A 143 -14.79 -3.17 -1.81
N THR A 144 -14.65 -3.45 -0.53
CA THR A 144 -13.61 -4.29 0.06
C THR A 144 -14.29 -5.41 0.83
N ARG A 145 -13.70 -6.61 0.79
CA ARG A 145 -14.16 -7.77 1.54
C ARG A 145 -13.18 -8.09 2.65
N VAL A 146 -13.68 -8.53 3.80
CA VAL A 146 -12.85 -8.88 4.96
C VAL A 146 -11.87 -10.01 4.62
N ASP A 147 -12.29 -11.00 3.84
CA ASP A 147 -11.41 -12.10 3.39
C ASP A 147 -10.24 -11.63 2.49
N TRP A 148 -10.39 -10.52 1.77
CA TRP A 148 -9.27 -9.93 1.03
C TRP A 148 -8.30 -9.19 1.96
N ILE A 149 -8.80 -8.58 3.04
CA ILE A 149 -8.00 -7.87 4.03
C ILE A 149 -7.00 -8.85 4.65
N ASP A 150 -7.49 -9.96 5.20
CA ASP A 150 -6.66 -10.96 5.87
C ASP A 150 -5.58 -11.50 4.94
N ARG A 151 -5.98 -11.92 3.74
CA ARG A 151 -5.05 -12.47 2.77
C ARG A 151 -4.00 -11.45 2.35
N ASN A 152 -4.40 -10.23 1.97
CA ASN A 152 -3.45 -9.23 1.49
C ASN A 152 -2.47 -8.78 2.58
N ILE A 153 -2.91 -8.63 3.84
CA ILE A 153 -2.01 -8.30 4.95
C ILE A 153 -1.02 -9.44 5.19
N HIS A 154 -1.51 -10.67 5.30
CA HIS A 154 -0.68 -11.85 5.50
C HIS A 154 0.36 -11.99 4.38
N ASP A 155 -0.04 -11.92 3.12
CA ASP A 155 0.85 -12.07 1.97
C ASP A 155 1.86 -10.92 1.88
N CYS A 156 1.44 -9.69 2.18
CA CYS A 156 2.30 -8.51 2.20
C CYS A 156 3.40 -8.63 3.28
N LEU A 157 3.02 -8.99 4.50
CA LEU A 157 3.96 -9.18 5.61
C LEU A 157 4.91 -10.36 5.36
N ASN A 158 4.42 -11.47 4.81
CA ASN A 158 5.26 -12.62 4.45
C ASN A 158 6.27 -12.30 3.35
N ALA A 159 5.93 -11.40 2.41
CA ALA A 159 6.87 -10.89 1.43
C ALA A 159 7.94 -9.96 2.04
N GLY A 160 7.82 -9.60 3.31
CA GLY A 160 8.73 -8.70 4.02
C GLY A 160 8.42 -7.21 3.84
N ILE A 161 7.20 -6.86 3.40
CA ILE A 161 6.77 -5.48 3.22
C ILE A 161 5.98 -5.05 4.46
N PRO A 162 6.45 -4.07 5.24
CA PRO A 162 5.71 -3.47 6.33
C PRO A 162 4.38 -2.88 5.86
N VAL A 163 3.33 -3.06 6.67
CA VAL A 163 1.98 -2.58 6.40
C VAL A 163 1.66 -1.38 7.30
N HIS A 164 1.07 -0.35 6.73
CA HIS A 164 0.45 0.75 7.46
C HIS A 164 -1.06 0.71 7.20
N LEU A 165 -1.86 0.75 8.26
CA LEU A 165 -3.32 0.65 8.15
C LEU A 165 -3.97 1.98 8.53
N PHE A 166 -4.78 2.52 7.62
CA PHE A 166 -5.71 3.60 7.94
C PHE A 166 -7.06 3.00 8.33
N PHE A 167 -7.59 3.39 9.47
CA PHE A 167 -8.93 2.98 9.89
C PHE A 167 -9.64 4.13 10.59
N MET A 168 -10.97 4.07 10.65
CA MET A 168 -11.80 5.06 11.32
C MET A 168 -12.78 4.36 12.26
N ILE A 169 -13.11 5.04 13.34
CA ILE A 169 -14.09 4.62 14.33
C ILE A 169 -15.21 5.67 14.38
N GLY A 170 -16.44 5.19 14.52
CA GLY A 170 -17.61 6.06 14.65
C GLY A 170 -18.25 6.41 13.30
N PHE A 171 -18.10 5.55 12.29
CA PHE A 171 -18.88 5.71 11.07
C PHE A 171 -20.39 5.63 11.39
N PRO A 172 -21.27 6.43 10.73
CA PRO A 172 -22.71 6.41 11.02
C PRO A 172 -23.27 5.00 11.09
N THR A 173 -23.94 4.68 12.19
CA THR A 173 -24.53 3.37 12.56
C THR A 173 -23.52 2.27 12.92
N GLU A 174 -22.23 2.53 12.99
CA GLU A 174 -21.25 1.59 13.56
C GLU A 174 -21.57 1.36 15.04
N THR A 175 -21.63 0.11 15.44
CA THR A 175 -21.84 -0.26 16.85
C THR A 175 -20.52 -0.26 17.62
N LYS A 176 -20.62 -0.17 18.95
CA LYS A 176 -19.43 -0.29 19.82
C LYS A 176 -18.69 -1.61 19.61
N GLU A 177 -19.41 -2.70 19.40
CA GLU A 177 -18.83 -4.02 19.15
C GLU A 177 -18.04 -4.05 17.85
N GLU A 178 -18.56 -3.47 16.78
CA GLU A 178 -17.88 -3.37 15.48
C GLU A 178 -16.62 -2.50 15.58
N ALA A 179 -16.68 -1.38 16.31
CA ALA A 179 -15.52 -0.54 16.56
C ALA A 179 -14.41 -1.29 17.32
N LEU A 180 -14.79 -2.02 18.39
CA LEU A 180 -13.87 -2.84 19.17
C LEU A 180 -13.28 -3.98 18.33
N ASN A 181 -14.06 -4.59 17.44
CA ASN A 181 -13.57 -5.61 16.52
C ASN A 181 -12.49 -5.06 15.58
N THR A 182 -12.68 -3.85 15.03
CA THR A 182 -11.67 -3.18 14.20
C THR A 182 -10.39 -2.89 14.99
N LEU A 183 -10.50 -2.41 16.24
CA LEU A 183 -9.34 -2.15 17.10
C LEU A 183 -8.58 -3.44 17.44
N ALA A 184 -9.28 -4.49 17.84
CA ALA A 184 -8.67 -5.79 18.15
C ALA A 184 -7.94 -6.38 16.93
N TYR A 185 -8.54 -6.25 15.74
CA TYR A 185 -7.89 -6.69 14.50
C TYR A 185 -6.59 -5.93 14.24
N THR A 186 -6.59 -4.61 14.35
CA THR A 186 -5.39 -3.79 14.12
C THR A 186 -4.29 -4.11 15.14
N GLU A 187 -4.63 -4.35 16.39
CA GLU A 187 -3.69 -4.78 17.42
C GLU A 187 -3.07 -6.15 17.09
N ASN A 188 -3.87 -7.10 16.63
CA ASN A 188 -3.36 -8.40 16.20
C ASN A 188 -2.39 -8.28 15.02
N VAL A 189 -2.68 -7.46 14.02
CA VAL A 189 -1.75 -7.20 12.91
C VAL A 189 -0.43 -6.59 13.39
N LEU A 190 -0.47 -5.64 14.33
CA LEU A 190 0.73 -5.05 14.92
C LEU A 190 1.58 -6.09 15.66
N ASN A 191 0.96 -7.04 16.34
CA ASN A 191 1.66 -8.11 17.06
C ASN A 191 2.27 -9.15 16.10
N TYR A 192 1.62 -9.40 14.97
CA TYR A 192 2.13 -10.30 13.93
C TYR A 192 3.33 -9.72 13.16
N SER A 193 3.43 -8.39 13.08
CA SER A 193 4.49 -7.68 12.35
C SER A 193 5.79 -7.48 13.15
N LYS A 194 5.81 -7.89 14.42
CA LYS A 194 7.01 -7.87 15.32
C LYS A 194 7.80 -9.14 15.16
#